data_ea2d3f878085c3d282eedfffdb82e18f
#
_entry.id   ea2d3f878085c3d282eedfffdb82e18f
#
_cell.length_a   1.000
_cell.length_b   1.000
_cell.length_c   1.000
_cell.angle_alpha   90.00
_cell.angle_beta   90.00
_cell.angle_gamma   90.00
#
_symmetry.space_group_name_H-M   'P 1'
#
loop_
_entity.id
_entity.type
_entity.pdbx_description
1 polymer ?
#
loop_
_entity_poly.entity_id
_entity_poly.type
_entity_poly.pdbx_seq_one_letter_code
_entity_poly.pdbx_strand_id
1 'polypeptide(L)'
;MSVTKADIVERVYKEASFSKKEAADLADLVFKVIKDTLARGEKVKISGFGNFSIRDKATRVGRNPQTGDAMNISARRVLTFKPSQILKEDVTDRYQHRLDDKGNEDKTVAPKAGTPRALSSFIGSIDVPEDDL
;
A
#
# COMPACT_ATOMS: atom_id res chain seq x y z
N MET A 1 9.65 -2.79 14.54
CA MET A 1 10.22 -1.59 14.05
C MET A 1 9.37 -0.99 12.99
N SER A 2 9.21 0.29 12.97
CA SER A 2 8.37 0.93 11.97
C SER A 2 9.15 2.08 11.34
N VAL A 3 8.80 2.40 10.10
CA VAL A 3 9.43 3.49 9.38
C VAL A 3 8.54 4.72 9.56
N THR A 4 9.15 5.82 9.92
CA THR A 4 8.40 7.06 10.14
C THR A 4 8.59 7.97 8.95
N LYS A 5 7.89 9.09 8.95
CA LYS A 5 8.06 10.07 7.89
C LYS A 5 9.48 10.61 7.87
N ALA A 6 10.09 10.75 9.02
CA ALA A 6 11.48 11.23 9.08
C ALA A 6 12.43 10.25 8.39
N ASP A 7 12.18 8.97 8.53
CA ASP A 7 13.02 7.98 7.88
C ASP A 7 12.85 8.04 6.37
N ILE A 8 11.65 8.33 5.91
CA ILE A 8 11.40 8.48 4.49
C ILE A 8 12.16 9.70 3.95
N VAL A 9 12.12 10.79 4.69
CA VAL A 9 12.83 12.01 4.29
C VAL A 9 14.32 11.74 4.21
N GLU A 10 14.84 11.02 5.18
CA GLU A 10 16.25 10.70 5.19
C GLU A 10 16.65 9.85 3.99
N ARG A 11 15.81 8.89 3.64
CA ARG A 11 16.08 8.04 2.52
C ARG A 11 16.04 8.82 1.21
N VAL A 12 15.07 9.69 1.06
CA VAL A 12 14.97 10.55 -0.10
C VAL A 12 16.20 11.45 -0.20
N TYR A 13 16.63 11.99 0.92
CA TYR A 13 17.79 12.84 0.94
C TYR A 13 19.04 12.07 0.49
N LYS A 14 19.18 10.84 0.93
CA LYS A 14 20.35 10.05 0.57
C LYS A 14 20.35 9.57 -0.87
N GLU A 15 19.19 9.30 -1.40
CA GLU A 15 19.13 8.72 -2.73
C GLU A 15 18.87 9.71 -3.86
N ALA A 16 18.49 10.91 -3.52
CA ALA A 16 18.23 11.93 -4.52
C ALA A 16 19.16 13.11 -4.27
N SER A 17 19.31 13.95 -5.26
CA SER A 17 20.24 15.05 -5.13
C SER A 17 19.57 16.28 -4.56
N PHE A 18 18.81 16.11 -3.51
CA PHE A 18 18.14 17.24 -2.89
C PHE A 18 18.81 17.59 -1.57
N SER A 19 18.64 18.82 -1.14
CA SER A 19 19.07 19.19 0.20
C SER A 19 18.10 18.55 1.19
N LYS A 20 18.46 18.50 2.45
CA LYS A 20 17.63 17.89 3.46
C LYS A 20 16.30 18.59 3.57
N LYS A 21 16.30 19.91 3.44
CA LYS A 21 15.08 20.67 3.50
C LYS A 21 14.19 20.36 2.31
N GLU A 22 14.78 20.27 1.12
CA GLU A 22 14.01 19.94 -0.07
C GLU A 22 13.41 18.55 0.01
N ALA A 23 14.15 17.60 0.57
CA ALA A 23 13.64 16.25 0.73
C ALA A 23 12.44 16.23 1.67
N ALA A 24 12.52 17.01 2.75
CA ALA A 24 11.41 17.10 3.69
C ALA A 24 10.20 17.76 3.05
N ASP A 25 10.42 18.83 2.31
CA ASP A 25 9.32 19.53 1.63
C ASP A 25 8.65 18.64 0.59
N LEU A 26 9.44 17.87 -0.13
CA LEU A 26 8.89 16.96 -1.12
C LEU A 26 8.06 15.85 -0.49
N ALA A 27 8.55 15.26 0.59
CA ALA A 27 7.79 14.23 1.28
C ALA A 27 6.47 14.78 1.80
N ASP A 28 6.51 15.98 2.37
CA ASP A 28 5.30 16.60 2.87
C ASP A 28 4.34 16.90 1.73
N LEU A 29 4.85 17.32 0.60
CA LEU A 29 4.00 17.62 -0.55
C LEU A 29 3.31 16.35 -1.07
N VAL A 30 4.04 15.25 -1.17
CA VAL A 30 3.45 14.00 -1.65
C VAL A 30 2.30 13.58 -0.75
N PHE A 31 2.53 13.59 0.56
CA PHE A 31 1.48 13.19 1.47
C PHE A 31 0.32 14.18 1.48
N LYS A 32 0.61 15.46 1.30
CA LYS A 32 -0.44 16.45 1.24
C LYS A 32 -1.34 16.24 0.03
N VAL A 33 -0.74 15.97 -1.12
CA VAL A 33 -1.52 15.70 -2.33
C VAL A 33 -2.44 14.50 -2.13
N ILE A 34 -1.92 13.44 -1.51
CA ILE A 34 -2.71 12.25 -1.27
C ILE A 34 -3.86 12.58 -0.32
N LYS A 35 -3.59 13.29 0.76
CA LYS A 35 -4.61 13.63 1.72
C LYS A 35 -5.69 14.53 1.13
N ASP A 36 -5.28 15.53 0.37
CA ASP A 36 -6.25 16.47 -0.20
C ASP A 36 -7.15 15.78 -1.23
N THR A 37 -6.58 14.90 -2.02
CA THR A 37 -7.35 14.15 -3.01
C THR A 37 -8.37 13.27 -2.33
N LEU A 38 -7.97 12.57 -1.27
CA LEU A 38 -8.88 11.70 -0.55
C LEU A 38 -9.93 12.50 0.20
N ALA A 39 -9.59 13.66 0.69
CA ALA A 39 -10.55 14.51 1.37
C ALA A 39 -11.66 14.98 0.42
N ARG A 40 -11.34 15.11 -0.85
CA ARG A 40 -12.36 15.45 -1.85
C ARG A 40 -13.20 14.25 -2.24
N GLY A 41 -12.90 13.07 -1.74
CA GLY A 41 -13.64 11.86 -2.08
C GLY A 41 -13.14 11.17 -3.33
N GLU A 42 -12.01 11.58 -3.85
CA GLU A 42 -11.46 10.99 -5.05
C GLU A 42 -10.48 9.88 -4.72
N LYS A 43 -10.27 8.99 -5.66
CA LYS A 43 -9.34 7.89 -5.44
C LYS A 43 -7.93 8.32 -5.79
N VAL A 44 -6.95 7.73 -5.14
CA VAL A 44 -5.56 7.94 -5.49
C VAL A 44 -5.00 6.61 -5.95
N LYS A 45 -4.51 6.55 -7.18
CA LYS A 45 -3.92 5.33 -7.72
C LYS A 45 -2.43 5.56 -7.90
N ILE A 46 -1.64 4.72 -7.29
CA ILE A 46 -0.19 4.79 -7.41
C ILE A 46 0.27 3.49 -8.05
N SER A 47 0.72 3.60 -9.29
CA SER A 47 1.11 2.44 -10.06
C SER A 47 2.21 1.67 -9.36
N GLY A 48 2.08 0.37 -9.30
CA GLY A 48 3.07 -0.48 -8.65
C GLY A 48 3.02 -0.46 -7.14
N PHE A 49 2.18 0.36 -6.55
CA PHE A 49 2.09 0.43 -5.09
C PHE A 49 0.69 0.05 -4.61
N GLY A 50 -0.31 0.76 -5.03
CA GLY A 50 -1.68 0.44 -4.62
C GLY A 50 -2.62 1.60 -4.85
N ASN A 51 -3.84 1.38 -4.40
CA ASN A 51 -4.90 2.36 -4.58
C ASN A 51 -5.51 2.72 -3.24
N PHE A 52 -5.68 4.02 -3.02
CA PHE A 52 -6.40 4.50 -1.86
C PHE A 52 -7.79 4.89 -2.33
N SER A 53 -8.80 4.45 -1.64
CA SER A 53 -10.17 4.81 -2.00
C SER A 53 -10.97 5.16 -0.78
N ILE A 54 -12.01 5.92 -1.00
CA ILE A 54 -12.87 6.38 0.06
C ILE A 54 -14.22 5.70 -0.11
N ARG A 55 -14.82 5.31 1.01
CA ARG A 55 -16.11 4.71 1.01
C ARG A 55 -16.95 5.41 2.02
N ASP A 56 -18.11 5.91 1.62
CA ASP A 56 -19.03 6.54 2.53
C ASP A 56 -19.96 5.46 3.06
N LYS A 57 -19.98 5.31 4.38
CA LYS A 57 -20.85 4.34 5.01
C LYS A 57 -22.00 5.05 5.66
N ALA A 58 -23.20 4.59 5.33
CA ALA A 58 -24.42 5.19 5.88
C ALA A 58 -24.59 4.78 7.34
N THR A 59 -25.42 5.51 8.02
CA THR A 59 -25.81 5.18 9.38
C THR A 59 -26.46 3.80 9.39
N ARG A 60 -26.12 3.02 10.37
CA ARG A 60 -26.70 1.69 10.51
C ARG A 60 -26.84 1.34 11.98
N VAL A 61 -27.63 0.34 12.25
CA VAL A 61 -27.81 -0.14 13.61
C VAL A 61 -26.79 -1.23 13.86
N GLY A 62 -26.08 -1.12 14.92
CA GLY A 62 -25.15 -2.15 15.39
C GLY A 62 -25.59 -2.67 16.74
N ARG A 63 -24.80 -3.56 17.32
CA ARG A 63 -25.07 -4.05 18.63
C ARG A 63 -23.86 -3.89 19.52
N ASN A 64 -24.10 -3.56 20.76
CA ASN A 64 -23.03 -3.46 21.74
C ASN A 64 -22.59 -4.89 22.08
N PRO A 65 -21.36 -5.25 21.85
CA PRO A 65 -20.93 -6.63 22.14
C PRO A 65 -21.01 -7.00 23.61
N GLN A 66 -21.03 -6.04 24.51
CA GLN A 66 -21.07 -6.34 25.92
C GLN A 66 -22.49 -6.49 26.42
N THR A 67 -23.42 -5.67 25.97
CA THR A 67 -24.77 -5.72 26.48
C THR A 67 -25.77 -6.27 25.47
N GLY A 68 -25.42 -6.34 24.22
CA GLY A 68 -26.34 -6.80 23.19
C GLY A 68 -27.34 -5.77 22.75
N ASP A 69 -27.29 -4.58 23.32
CA ASP A 69 -28.27 -3.55 22.98
C ASP A 69 -28.01 -2.97 21.60
N ALA A 70 -29.06 -2.57 20.96
CA ALA A 70 -28.95 -1.92 19.66
C ALA A 70 -28.40 -0.50 19.85
N MET A 71 -27.49 -0.11 18.97
CA MET A 71 -26.95 1.24 19.02
C MET A 71 -26.78 1.73 17.60
N ASN A 72 -26.91 2.99 17.41
CA ASN A 72 -26.77 3.56 16.08
C ASN A 72 -25.30 3.86 15.81
N ILE A 73 -24.82 3.41 14.67
CA ILE A 73 -23.48 3.72 14.22
C ILE A 73 -23.63 4.80 13.19
N SER A 74 -23.07 5.97 13.45
CA SER A 74 -23.28 7.12 12.60
C SER A 74 -22.61 6.94 11.25
N ALA A 75 -23.07 7.67 10.29
CA ALA A 75 -22.47 7.69 8.96
C ALA A 75 -21.05 8.22 9.05
N ARG A 76 -20.18 7.68 8.26
CA ARG A 76 -18.80 8.13 8.26
C ARG A 76 -18.11 7.76 6.95
N ARG A 77 -17.01 8.42 6.70
CA ARG A 77 -16.21 8.15 5.52
C ARG A 77 -15.03 7.27 5.95
N VAL A 78 -14.78 6.22 5.23
CA VAL A 78 -13.75 5.24 5.57
C VAL A 78 -12.73 5.18 4.45
N LEU A 79 -11.45 5.19 4.82
CA LEU A 79 -10.38 5.06 3.87
C LEU A 79 -10.01 3.58 3.72
N THR A 80 -9.81 3.14 2.50
CA THR A 80 -9.39 1.78 2.22
C THR A 80 -8.17 1.81 1.32
N PHE A 81 -7.17 1.02 1.64
CA PHE A 81 -5.99 0.88 0.80
C PHE A 81 -5.97 -0.52 0.22
N LYS A 82 -5.80 -0.61 -1.10
CA LYS A 82 -5.70 -1.89 -1.76
C LYS A 82 -4.35 -1.98 -2.41
N PRO A 83 -3.48 -2.85 -1.96
CA PRO A 83 -2.14 -2.95 -2.55
C PRO A 83 -2.21 -3.47 -3.99
N SER A 84 -1.23 -3.07 -4.78
CA SER A 84 -1.14 -3.56 -6.14
C SER A 84 -0.59 -4.98 -6.13
N GLN A 85 -0.72 -5.67 -7.24
CA GLN A 85 -0.20 -7.02 -7.35
C GLN A 85 1.32 -7.02 -7.17
N ILE A 86 1.99 -6.02 -7.72
CA ILE A 86 3.44 -5.91 -7.59
C ILE A 86 3.83 -5.77 -6.12
N LEU A 87 3.14 -4.94 -5.39
CA LEU A 87 3.45 -4.76 -3.98
C LEU A 87 3.21 -6.05 -3.18
N LYS A 88 2.15 -6.77 -3.50
CA LYS A 88 1.86 -8.03 -2.83
C LYS A 88 2.98 -9.03 -3.05
N GLU A 89 3.47 -9.09 -4.28
CA GLU A 89 4.52 -10.03 -4.61
C GLU A 89 5.83 -9.66 -3.93
N ASP A 90 6.17 -8.40 -3.91
CA ASP A 90 7.36 -7.94 -3.24
C ASP A 90 7.35 -8.31 -1.76
N VAL A 91 6.22 -8.12 -1.13
CA VAL A 91 6.10 -8.43 0.29
C VAL A 91 6.20 -9.93 0.52
N THR A 92 5.58 -10.72 -0.34
CA THR A 92 5.60 -12.17 -0.21
C THR A 92 6.99 -12.72 -0.45
N ASP A 93 7.68 -12.24 -1.46
CA ASP A 93 9.01 -12.73 -1.77
C ASP A 93 9.96 -12.44 -0.63
N ARG A 94 9.88 -11.27 -0.04
CA ARG A 94 10.75 -10.94 1.06
C ARG A 94 10.43 -11.75 2.31
N TYR A 95 9.17 -12.12 2.46
CA TYR A 95 8.78 -12.95 3.58
C TYR A 95 9.33 -14.36 3.40
N GLN A 96 9.25 -14.92 2.20
CA GLN A 96 9.77 -16.24 1.93
C GLN A 96 11.27 -16.28 2.16
N HIS A 97 11.98 -15.31 1.67
CA HIS A 97 13.40 -15.24 1.85
C HIS A 97 13.77 -15.21 3.33
N ARG A 98 12.98 -14.54 4.15
CA ARG A 98 13.26 -14.49 5.56
C ARG A 98 13.03 -15.83 6.25
N LEU A 99 12.08 -16.60 5.77
CA LEU A 99 11.84 -17.91 6.32
C LEU A 99 13.02 -18.83 6.01
N ASP A 100 13.48 -18.78 4.77
CA ASP A 100 14.60 -19.61 4.39
C ASP A 100 15.83 -19.26 5.20
N ASP A 101 16.06 -17.99 5.41
CA ASP A 101 17.21 -17.55 6.13
C ASP A 101 17.18 -18.02 7.56
N LYS A 102 16.01 -18.23 8.14
CA LYS A 102 15.93 -18.72 9.46
C LYS A 102 15.93 -20.21 9.53
N GLY A 103 16.18 -20.84 8.44
CA GLY A 103 16.19 -22.27 8.42
C GLY A 103 14.84 -22.88 8.62
N ASN A 104 13.84 -22.15 8.41
CA ASN A 104 12.54 -22.69 8.62
C ASN A 104 12.15 -23.44 7.39
N GLU A 105 12.15 -24.68 7.49
CA GLU A 105 11.82 -25.40 6.36
C GLU A 105 10.43 -25.55 6.09
N ASP A 106 9.61 -24.87 6.59
CA ASP A 106 8.23 -25.05 6.36
C ASP A 106 7.98 -24.72 4.95
N LYS A 107 8.20 -25.59 4.12
CA LYS A 107 7.98 -25.31 2.81
C LYS A 107 6.67 -25.40 2.39
N THR A 108 5.79 -25.55 3.14
CA THR A 108 4.47 -25.71 2.72
C THR A 108 4.06 -24.59 1.91
N VAL A 109 4.65 -23.52 2.02
CA VAL A 109 4.15 -22.41 1.37
C VAL A 109 4.50 -22.47 -0.03
N ALA A 110 4.09 -23.32 -0.68
CA ALA A 110 4.39 -23.42 -2.01
C ALA A 110 3.88 -22.22 -2.68
N PRO A 111 4.63 -21.59 -3.33
CA PRO A 111 4.24 -20.38 -3.91
C PRO A 111 3.40 -20.73 -5.05
N LYS A 112 2.56 -20.01 -5.36
CA LYS A 112 1.73 -20.21 -6.38
C LYS A 112 2.58 -20.20 -7.47
N ALA A 113 3.04 -21.13 -7.75
CA ALA A 113 3.89 -21.24 -8.75
C ALA A 113 3.54 -20.51 -9.94
N GLY A 114 4.32 -20.29 -10.68
CA GLY A 114 4.11 -19.75 -11.91
C GLY A 114 3.81 -18.32 -11.95
N THR A 115 3.10 -17.95 -11.10
CA THR A 115 2.73 -16.64 -11.10
C THR A 115 3.86 -15.73 -11.28
N PRO A 116 4.78 -15.79 -10.52
CA PRO A 116 5.81 -14.85 -10.57
C PRO A 116 6.52 -14.86 -11.86
N ARG A 117 6.74 -15.98 -12.36
CA ARG A 117 7.51 -15.98 -13.46
C ARG A 117 6.84 -15.40 -14.57
N ALA A 118 5.70 -15.70 -14.71
CA ALA A 118 4.96 -15.19 -15.77
C ALA A 118 5.11 -13.72 -15.71
N LEU A 119 5.04 -13.24 -14.54
CA LEU A 119 5.08 -11.90 -14.38
C LEU A 119 6.32 -11.29 -14.83
N SER A 120 7.36 -11.85 -14.51
CA SER A 120 8.54 -11.22 -14.84
C SER A 120 8.66 -11.08 -16.33
N SER A 121 8.37 -12.07 -17.03
CA SER A 121 8.51 -11.94 -18.41
C SER A 121 7.59 -10.89 -18.91
N PHE A 122 6.41 -10.88 -18.39
CA PHE A 122 5.51 -9.98 -18.86
C PHE A 122 5.91 -8.59 -18.63
N ILE A 123 6.48 -8.33 -17.58
CA ILE A 123 6.84 -7.05 -17.29
C ILE A 123 7.70 -6.55 -18.31
N GLY A 124 8.59 -7.31 -18.74
CA GLY A 124 9.42 -6.83 -19.75
C GLY A 124 8.62 -6.32 -20.88
N SER A 125 7.62 -6.98 -21.17
CA SER A 125 6.88 -6.55 -22.26
C SER A 125 6.16 -5.31 -21.98
N ILE A 126 5.77 -5.22 -21.08
CA ILE A 126 5.01 -4.11 -20.88
C ILE A 126 5.47 -2.97 -21.17
N ASP A 127 5.77 -3.16 -21.33
CA ASP A 127 5.91 -2.27 -21.57
C ASP A 127 5.32 -1.55 -22.14
N VAL A 128 5.09 -1.92 -22.24
CA VAL A 128 4.56 -1.42 -22.60
C VAL A 128 3.80 -0.74 -22.61
N PRO A 129 3.79 -0.68 -22.34
CA PRO A 129 3.10 -0.10 -22.31
C PRO A 129 2.64 0.67 -22.62
N GLU A 130 2.92 0.62 -23.04
CA GLU A 130 2.73 1.21 -23.33
C GLU A 130 1.90 1.89 -23.59
N ASP A 131 1.89 1.83 -23.83
CA ASP A 131 1.25 2.37 -24.01
C ASP A 131 0.25 2.88 -23.78
N ASP A 132 0.19 2.76 -23.44
CA ASP A 132 -0.50 3.20 -22.94
C ASP A 132 -0.78 3.99 -22.76
N LEU A 133 -0.41 4.03 -23.06
CA LEU A 133 -0.42 4.72 -22.68
C LEU A 133 -0.86 5.42 -22.80
#